data_73656eab7c577c280a334c18fab61b74
#
_entry.id   73656eab7c577c280a334c18fab61b74
#
_cell.length_a   1.000
_cell.length_b   1.000
_cell.length_c   1.000
_cell.angle_alpha   90.00
_cell.angle_beta   90.00
_cell.angle_gamma   90.00
#
_symmetry.space_group_name_H-M   'P 1'
#
loop_
_entity.id
_entity.type
_entity.pdbx_description
1 polymer ?
#
loop_
_entity_poly.entity_id
_entity_poly.type
_entity_poly.pdbx_seq_one_letter_code
_entity_poly.pdbx_strand_id
1 'polypeptide(L)'
;MITLFQHQQQALDETEGKNRVAYYLDMGLGKTFVGSEKALILNSRVNLLICQCSKISDWIDHMVENYAMNHCWMIYDLTNKKEFEWFMRAVAETDNPTRICGVINYELTFRRKILKTLSGFTLMLDESSLIQNETAKRSKFILSLNPDNVILLSGTPTGGKYEKLWSQCKLLGWDISKELFWKQYIETEWVEDDGFWRQKITGYKNVDRLKKKLAEHGAVFMTTADAGIDLPEKTMIPVRMPPAKEYWKFWRERVISINTATLQEFELDSDFWGSNADAERELIGDTSLTRRLYARQLCGLYNPNRYKAFRELVESTEDRLIVFYNFTEEMERMKGIVKAMNRPVSILSGEVKDLGAYNFHSNSVTFIQYQAGAMGGNFQKANKIIYFSLPESWELWEQSQKRIHRLGQDR
;
A
#
# COMPACT_ATOMS: atom_id res chain seq x y z
N MET A 1 -27.68 -0.83 12.67
CA MET A 1 -26.55 -0.53 13.59
C MET A 1 -25.45 -1.52 13.28
N ILE A 2 -24.23 -1.06 13.08
CA ILE A 2 -23.09 -1.94 12.75
C ILE A 2 -22.73 -2.70 14.02
N THR A 3 -22.51 -4.01 13.92
CA THR A 3 -21.99 -4.81 15.01
C THR A 3 -20.48 -4.94 14.82
N LEU A 4 -19.72 -4.34 15.72
CA LEU A 4 -18.25 -4.42 15.72
C LEU A 4 -17.79 -5.76 16.28
N PHE A 5 -16.66 -6.24 15.79
CA PHE A 5 -15.95 -7.34 16.44
C PHE A 5 -15.33 -6.89 17.77
N GLN A 6 -15.09 -7.83 18.69
CA GLN A 6 -14.54 -7.53 20.01
C GLN A 6 -13.24 -6.70 19.97
N HIS A 7 -12.32 -7.06 19.08
CA HIS A 7 -11.05 -6.33 18.91
C HIS A 7 -11.24 -4.90 18.38
N GLN A 8 -12.29 -4.66 17.57
CA GLN A 8 -12.63 -3.32 17.06
C GLN A 8 -13.19 -2.46 18.19
N GLN A 9 -14.08 -3.04 19.01
CA GLN A 9 -14.61 -2.36 20.19
C GLN A 9 -13.50 -2.03 21.18
N GLN A 10 -12.61 -2.98 21.46
CA GLN A 10 -11.44 -2.75 22.31
C GLN A 10 -10.61 -1.56 21.83
N ALA A 11 -10.34 -1.46 20.51
CA ALA A 11 -9.56 -0.34 19.97
C ALA A 11 -10.26 1.02 20.18
N LEU A 12 -11.59 1.06 20.13
CA LEU A 12 -12.37 2.27 20.44
C LEU A 12 -12.32 2.61 21.94
N ASP A 13 -12.46 1.61 22.79
CA ASP A 13 -12.45 1.76 24.26
C ASP A 13 -11.08 2.29 24.74
N GLU A 14 -9.96 1.79 24.19
CA GLU A 14 -8.60 2.27 24.49
C GLU A 14 -8.38 3.75 24.13
N THR A 15 -9.24 4.28 23.26
CA THR A 15 -9.18 5.68 22.82
C THR A 15 -10.38 6.51 23.31
N GLU A 16 -11.10 6.04 24.32
CA GLU A 16 -12.22 6.78 24.90
C GLU A 16 -11.75 8.17 25.38
N GLY A 17 -12.57 9.20 25.13
CA GLY A 17 -12.28 10.58 25.49
C GLY A 17 -11.15 11.27 24.69
N LYS A 18 -10.43 10.55 23.83
CA LYS A 18 -9.36 11.16 23.00
C LYS A 18 -9.91 11.65 21.67
N ASN A 19 -9.55 12.86 21.30
CA ASN A 19 -9.93 13.48 20.02
C ASN A 19 -8.86 13.36 18.93
N ARG A 20 -7.65 12.91 19.27
CA ARG A 20 -6.56 12.60 18.35
C ARG A 20 -6.14 11.17 18.58
N VAL A 21 -6.33 10.32 17.56
CA VAL A 21 -6.12 8.87 17.67
C VAL A 21 -5.44 8.30 16.45
N ALA A 22 -4.74 7.19 16.64
CA ALA A 22 -4.18 6.40 15.55
C ALA A 22 -4.51 4.92 15.77
N TYR A 23 -5.09 4.30 14.77
CA TYR A 23 -5.38 2.87 14.77
C TYR A 23 -4.39 2.15 13.86
N TYR A 24 -3.30 1.70 14.46
CA TYR A 24 -2.25 0.91 13.84
C TYR A 24 -2.58 -0.57 13.98
N LEU A 25 -3.65 -0.96 13.32
CA LEU A 25 -4.18 -2.32 13.33
C LEU A 25 -3.68 -3.08 12.11
N ASP A 26 -3.39 -4.36 12.28
CA ASP A 26 -3.02 -5.21 11.16
C ASP A 26 -4.05 -5.18 10.02
N MET A 27 -3.63 -5.56 8.82
CA MET A 27 -4.53 -5.65 7.69
C MET A 27 -5.58 -6.74 7.93
N GLY A 28 -6.84 -6.43 7.58
CA GLY A 28 -7.97 -7.35 7.81
C GLY A 28 -8.68 -7.13 9.14
N LEU A 29 -8.15 -6.35 10.08
CA LEU A 29 -8.80 -6.06 11.38
C LEU A 29 -9.92 -5.00 11.30
N GLY A 30 -10.30 -4.56 10.11
CA GLY A 30 -11.45 -3.68 9.91
C GLY A 30 -11.23 -2.23 10.33
N LYS A 31 -10.03 -1.68 10.10
CA LYS A 31 -9.69 -0.26 10.36
C LYS A 31 -10.74 0.73 9.83
N THR A 32 -11.34 0.44 8.69
CA THR A 32 -12.38 1.27 8.06
C THR A 32 -13.55 1.46 9.02
N PHE A 33 -14.04 0.37 9.61
CA PHE A 33 -15.13 0.42 10.60
C PHE A 33 -14.73 1.16 11.88
N VAL A 34 -13.55 0.84 12.42
CA VAL A 34 -13.04 1.52 13.65
C VAL A 34 -12.91 3.03 13.43
N GLY A 35 -12.34 3.43 12.27
CA GLY A 35 -12.20 4.86 11.92
C GLY A 35 -13.52 5.58 11.77
N SER A 36 -14.49 4.96 11.10
CA SER A 36 -15.83 5.53 10.87
C SER A 36 -16.63 5.63 12.18
N GLU A 37 -16.59 4.60 13.03
CA GLU A 37 -17.22 4.65 14.36
C GLU A 37 -16.57 5.72 15.26
N LYS A 38 -15.23 5.84 15.22
CA LYS A 38 -14.57 6.93 15.93
C LYS A 38 -14.99 8.30 15.43
N ALA A 39 -15.14 8.49 14.12
CA ALA A 39 -15.63 9.75 13.54
C ALA A 39 -17.08 10.04 13.99
N LEU A 40 -17.92 9.01 14.11
CA LEU A 40 -19.26 9.12 14.65
C LEU A 40 -19.25 9.55 16.13
N ILE A 41 -18.40 8.92 16.95
CA ILE A 41 -18.23 9.24 18.37
C ILE A 41 -17.73 10.68 18.56
N LEU A 42 -16.76 11.14 17.75
CA LEU A 42 -16.22 12.50 17.80
C LEU A 42 -17.25 13.57 17.38
N ASN A 43 -18.28 13.17 16.66
CA ASN A 43 -19.47 13.96 16.39
C ASN A 43 -19.24 15.33 15.72
N SER A 44 -18.17 15.48 14.93
CA SER A 44 -17.96 16.69 14.14
C SER A 44 -18.99 16.78 13.00
N ARG A 45 -19.49 18.00 12.76
CA ARG A 45 -20.35 18.25 11.60
C ARG A 45 -19.61 18.06 10.28
N VAL A 46 -18.36 18.53 10.21
CA VAL A 46 -17.52 18.45 9.01
C VAL A 46 -16.46 17.39 9.22
N ASN A 47 -16.36 16.48 8.26
CA ASN A 47 -15.35 15.42 8.24
C ASN A 47 -14.62 15.44 6.90
N LEU A 48 -13.30 15.40 6.93
CA LEU A 48 -12.43 15.33 5.76
C LEU A 48 -11.66 14.01 5.80
N LEU A 49 -12.01 13.10 4.90
CA LEU A 49 -11.34 11.82 4.74
C LEU A 49 -10.36 11.90 3.57
N ILE A 50 -9.09 11.61 3.84
CA ILE A 50 -8.04 11.57 2.83
C ILE A 50 -7.55 10.13 2.69
N CYS A 51 -7.63 9.58 1.48
CA CYS A 51 -7.24 8.20 1.19
C CYS A 51 -6.42 8.11 -0.12
N GLN A 52 -6.06 6.91 -0.51
CA GLN A 52 -5.48 6.68 -1.84
C GLN A 52 -6.55 6.83 -2.93
N CYS A 53 -6.13 7.25 -4.13
CA CYS A 53 -7.05 7.49 -5.26
C CYS A 53 -7.93 6.26 -5.57
N SER A 54 -7.33 5.07 -5.54
CA SER A 54 -8.04 3.79 -5.78
C SER A 54 -9.02 3.38 -4.68
N LYS A 55 -9.04 4.09 -3.54
CA LYS A 55 -9.88 3.79 -2.38
C LYS A 55 -11.06 4.75 -2.22
N ILE A 56 -11.16 5.75 -3.08
CA ILE A 56 -12.22 6.76 -2.97
C ILE A 56 -13.60 6.12 -3.08
N SER A 57 -13.83 5.30 -4.14
CA SER A 57 -15.10 4.60 -4.30
C SER A 57 -15.40 3.67 -3.13
N ASP A 58 -14.42 2.86 -2.70
CA ASP A 58 -14.59 1.93 -1.59
C ASP A 58 -15.02 2.66 -0.30
N TRP A 59 -14.43 3.84 -0.03
CA TRP A 59 -14.79 4.65 1.13
C TRP A 59 -16.16 5.32 0.99
N ILE A 60 -16.49 5.84 -0.20
CA ILE A 60 -17.81 6.44 -0.46
C ILE A 60 -18.89 5.37 -0.29
N ASP A 61 -18.74 4.20 -0.91
CA ASP A 61 -19.69 3.09 -0.80
C ASP A 61 -19.84 2.67 0.66
N HIS A 62 -18.74 2.48 1.39
CA HIS A 62 -18.75 2.16 2.82
C HIS A 62 -19.52 3.19 3.65
N MET A 63 -19.27 4.48 3.43
CA MET A 63 -19.93 5.55 4.19
C MET A 63 -21.41 5.68 3.81
N VAL A 64 -21.75 5.52 2.54
CA VAL A 64 -23.14 5.56 2.07
C VAL A 64 -23.94 4.38 2.62
N GLU A 65 -23.44 3.17 2.49
CA GLU A 65 -24.13 1.95 2.92
C GLU A 65 -24.37 1.92 4.45
N ASN A 66 -23.41 2.38 5.22
CA ASN A 66 -23.41 2.19 6.66
C ASN A 66 -23.81 3.43 7.47
N TYR A 67 -23.56 4.64 6.96
CA TYR A 67 -23.69 5.88 7.75
C TYR A 67 -24.64 6.92 7.15
N ALA A 68 -24.83 6.98 5.83
CA ALA A 68 -25.61 8.03 5.20
C ALA A 68 -27.05 8.05 5.71
N MET A 69 -27.78 6.93 5.63
CA MET A 69 -29.18 6.86 6.04
C MET A 69 -29.34 6.79 7.56
N ASN A 70 -28.53 5.98 8.24
CA ASN A 70 -28.69 5.72 9.67
C ASN A 70 -28.26 6.89 10.57
N HIS A 71 -27.36 7.74 10.09
CA HIS A 71 -26.74 8.82 10.87
C HIS A 71 -26.85 10.20 10.19
N CYS A 72 -27.63 10.32 9.13
CA CYS A 72 -27.85 11.57 8.38
C CYS A 72 -26.53 12.21 7.88
N TRP A 73 -25.66 11.41 7.29
CA TRP A 73 -24.42 11.89 6.70
C TRP A 73 -24.59 12.16 5.20
N MET A 74 -24.14 13.30 4.74
CA MET A 74 -24.00 13.59 3.30
C MET A 74 -22.54 13.36 2.90
N ILE A 75 -22.34 12.49 1.92
CA ILE A 75 -21.01 12.08 1.46
C ILE A 75 -20.74 12.73 0.10
N TYR A 76 -19.54 13.32 -0.06
CA TYR A 76 -19.12 14.04 -1.24
C TYR A 76 -17.80 13.48 -1.78
N ASP A 77 -17.74 13.18 -3.08
CA ASP A 77 -16.50 12.91 -3.79
C ASP A 77 -15.81 14.24 -4.15
N LEU A 78 -14.82 14.62 -3.37
CA LEU A 78 -14.08 15.86 -3.60
C LEU A 78 -13.11 15.80 -4.79
N THR A 79 -13.01 14.68 -5.49
CA THR A 79 -12.30 14.62 -6.79
C THR A 79 -13.16 15.21 -7.89
N ASN A 80 -14.48 15.11 -7.77
CA ASN A 80 -15.44 15.76 -8.64
C ASN A 80 -15.52 17.27 -8.31
N LYS A 81 -15.36 18.11 -9.33
CA LYS A 81 -15.37 19.58 -9.13
C LYS A 81 -16.72 20.11 -8.59
N LYS A 82 -17.85 19.58 -9.09
CA LYS A 82 -19.17 20.01 -8.67
C LYS A 82 -19.47 19.62 -7.22
N GLU A 83 -19.16 18.37 -6.86
CA GLU A 83 -19.35 17.88 -5.49
C GLU A 83 -18.43 18.61 -4.50
N PHE A 84 -17.21 18.95 -4.92
CA PHE A 84 -16.33 19.79 -4.12
C PHE A 84 -16.94 21.17 -3.84
N GLU A 85 -17.56 21.81 -4.85
CA GLU A 85 -18.25 23.09 -4.68
C GLU A 85 -19.46 22.94 -3.75
N TRP A 86 -20.23 21.86 -3.87
CA TRP A 86 -21.36 21.56 -2.97
C TRP A 86 -20.89 21.33 -1.53
N PHE A 87 -19.83 20.55 -1.34
CA PHE A 87 -19.23 20.34 -0.03
C PHE A 87 -18.82 21.66 0.62
N MET A 88 -18.13 22.53 -0.10
CA MET A 88 -17.71 23.84 0.44
C MET A 88 -18.90 24.77 0.76
N ARG A 89 -19.98 24.72 -0.01
CA ARG A 89 -21.23 25.42 0.34
C ARG A 89 -21.85 24.83 1.61
N ALA A 90 -21.96 23.50 1.69
CA ALA A 90 -22.48 22.86 2.88
C ALA A 90 -21.63 23.14 4.13
N VAL A 91 -20.31 23.26 4.00
CA VAL A 91 -19.42 23.72 5.10
C VAL A 91 -19.81 25.11 5.59
N ALA A 92 -20.15 26.04 4.68
CA ALA A 92 -20.49 27.41 5.02
C ALA A 92 -21.87 27.56 5.68
N GLU A 93 -22.76 26.59 5.53
CA GLU A 93 -24.10 26.55 6.15
C GLU A 93 -24.02 26.10 7.61
N THR A 94 -23.55 26.96 8.51
CA THR A 94 -23.27 26.60 9.92
C THR A 94 -24.49 26.14 10.71
N ASP A 95 -25.68 26.62 10.34
CA ASP A 95 -26.94 26.31 11.03
C ASP A 95 -27.56 24.97 10.63
N ASN A 96 -27.01 24.33 9.60
CA ASN A 96 -27.45 23.01 9.14
C ASN A 96 -26.84 21.91 10.02
N PRO A 97 -27.65 21.11 10.76
CA PRO A 97 -27.14 20.06 11.65
C PRO A 97 -26.63 18.83 10.91
N THR A 98 -26.85 18.75 9.59
CA THR A 98 -26.44 17.59 8.78
C THR A 98 -24.93 17.41 8.80
N ARG A 99 -24.49 16.21 9.14
CA ARG A 99 -23.07 15.86 9.07
C ARG A 99 -22.64 15.68 7.63
N ILE A 100 -21.47 16.20 7.30
CA ILE A 100 -20.91 16.12 5.96
C ILE A 100 -19.54 15.44 6.01
N CYS A 101 -19.28 14.58 5.03
CA CYS A 101 -17.99 13.93 4.85
C CYS A 101 -17.51 14.14 3.42
N GLY A 102 -16.37 14.80 3.26
CA GLY A 102 -15.70 14.92 1.98
C GLY A 102 -14.58 13.89 1.87
N VAL A 103 -14.59 13.10 0.80
CA VAL A 103 -13.58 12.08 0.50
C VAL A 103 -12.67 12.59 -0.62
N ILE A 104 -11.34 12.58 -0.41
CA ILE A 104 -10.36 13.11 -1.37
C ILE A 104 -9.08 12.27 -1.34
N ASN A 105 -8.35 12.25 -2.46
CA ASN A 105 -7.05 11.59 -2.48
C ASN A 105 -5.90 12.54 -2.09
N TYR A 106 -4.80 11.95 -1.61
CA TYR A 106 -3.61 12.67 -1.14
C TYR A 106 -3.02 13.63 -2.18
N GLU A 107 -3.02 13.25 -3.46
CA GLU A 107 -2.42 14.02 -4.55
C GLU A 107 -3.25 15.25 -4.93
N LEU A 108 -4.55 15.20 -4.73
CA LEU A 108 -5.46 16.31 -5.02
C LEU A 108 -5.62 17.25 -3.83
N THR A 109 -5.49 16.76 -2.61
CA THR A 109 -5.70 17.51 -1.37
C THR A 109 -4.88 18.81 -1.35
N PHE A 110 -3.57 18.77 -1.64
CA PHE A 110 -2.75 19.98 -1.62
C PHE A 110 -2.98 20.93 -2.80
N ARG A 111 -3.69 20.50 -3.84
CA ARG A 111 -4.14 21.36 -4.95
C ARG A 111 -5.41 22.12 -4.58
N ARG A 112 -6.21 21.63 -3.65
CA ARG A 112 -7.43 22.25 -3.13
C ARG A 112 -7.11 23.15 -1.93
N LYS A 113 -6.37 24.24 -2.16
CA LYS A 113 -5.84 25.13 -1.09
C LYS A 113 -6.91 25.65 -0.13
N ILE A 114 -8.14 25.82 -0.59
CA ILE A 114 -9.27 26.28 0.20
C ILE A 114 -9.61 25.34 1.36
N LEU A 115 -9.20 24.07 1.32
CA LEU A 115 -9.37 23.15 2.47
C LEU A 115 -8.65 23.62 3.73
N LYS A 116 -7.72 24.58 3.64
CA LYS A 116 -7.09 25.23 4.82
C LYS A 116 -8.04 26.17 5.58
N THR A 117 -9.16 26.55 4.98
CA THR A 117 -10.17 27.38 5.66
C THR A 117 -11.13 26.57 6.53
N LEU A 118 -11.03 25.24 6.47
CA LEU A 118 -11.84 24.37 7.35
C LEU A 118 -11.45 24.59 8.81
N SER A 119 -12.46 24.69 9.65
CA SER A 119 -12.35 24.77 11.12
C SER A 119 -13.41 23.89 11.77
N GLY A 120 -13.17 23.43 13.00
CA GLY A 120 -14.12 22.60 13.72
C GLY A 120 -14.38 21.25 13.06
N PHE A 121 -13.37 20.65 12.44
CA PHE A 121 -13.56 19.43 11.65
C PHE A 121 -12.73 18.25 12.15
N THR A 122 -13.16 17.05 11.76
CA THR A 122 -12.40 15.81 11.92
C THR A 122 -11.60 15.51 10.65
N LEU A 123 -10.29 15.35 10.81
CA LEU A 123 -9.39 14.83 9.76
C LEU A 123 -9.21 13.33 9.95
N MET A 124 -9.56 12.55 8.93
CA MET A 124 -9.27 11.12 8.87
C MET A 124 -8.28 10.84 7.74
N LEU A 125 -7.18 10.15 8.05
CA LEU A 125 -6.19 9.70 7.07
C LEU A 125 -6.22 8.19 6.97
N ASP A 126 -6.68 7.67 5.83
CA ASP A 126 -6.51 6.25 5.51
C ASP A 126 -5.12 6.04 4.89
N GLU A 127 -4.42 5.03 5.35
CA GLU A 127 -3.00 4.77 5.05
C GLU A 127 -2.11 5.97 5.42
N SER A 128 -2.15 6.37 6.70
CA SER A 128 -1.42 7.53 7.23
C SER A 128 0.10 7.45 7.06
N SER A 129 0.64 6.27 6.75
CA SER A 129 2.04 6.10 6.31
C SER A 129 2.41 6.96 5.09
N LEU A 130 1.44 7.37 4.27
CA LEU A 130 1.67 8.22 3.08
C LEU A 130 2.16 9.64 3.40
N ILE A 131 2.04 10.12 4.64
CA ILE A 131 2.61 11.41 5.07
C ILE A 131 3.98 11.28 5.73
N GLN A 132 4.61 10.12 5.70
CA GLN A 132 5.91 9.83 6.33
C GLN A 132 7.07 10.74 5.89
N ASN A 133 7.01 11.30 4.67
CA ASN A 133 7.95 12.29 4.20
C ASN A 133 7.40 13.69 4.42
N GLU A 134 7.82 14.35 5.50
CA GLU A 134 7.37 15.66 5.92
C GLU A 134 7.73 16.78 4.93
N THR A 135 8.72 16.55 4.06
CA THR A 135 9.12 17.54 3.04
C THR A 135 8.25 17.48 1.78
N ALA A 136 7.53 16.39 1.57
CA ALA A 136 6.64 16.24 0.44
C ALA A 136 5.48 17.26 0.47
N LYS A 137 5.06 17.74 -0.70
CA LYS A 137 3.97 18.75 -0.82
C LYS A 137 2.69 18.31 -0.11
N ARG A 138 2.30 17.04 -0.24
CA ARG A 138 1.12 16.47 0.42
C ARG A 138 1.24 16.49 1.94
N SER A 139 2.39 16.08 2.49
CA SER A 139 2.61 16.05 3.93
C SER A 139 2.63 17.44 4.53
N LYS A 140 3.37 18.39 3.91
CA LYS A 140 3.39 19.80 4.32
C LYS A 140 1.98 20.41 4.34
N PHE A 141 1.18 20.09 3.34
CA PHE A 141 -0.19 20.60 3.28
C PHE A 141 -1.05 20.02 4.41
N ILE A 142 -1.05 18.71 4.58
CA ILE A 142 -1.84 18.03 5.63
C ILE A 142 -1.42 18.49 7.03
N LEU A 143 -0.11 18.61 7.30
CA LEU A 143 0.41 19.13 8.56
C LEU A 143 0.08 20.63 8.79
N SER A 144 -0.27 21.37 7.73
CA SER A 144 -0.71 22.77 7.84
C SER A 144 -2.22 22.95 8.02
N LEU A 145 -3.00 21.87 7.98
CA LEU A 145 -4.41 21.88 8.37
C LEU A 145 -4.53 21.99 9.88
N ASN A 146 -5.63 22.56 10.35
CA ASN A 146 -5.90 22.73 11.78
C ASN A 146 -7.18 21.98 12.19
N PRO A 147 -7.19 20.66 12.19
CA PRO A 147 -8.34 19.88 12.62
C PRO A 147 -8.46 19.87 14.15
N ASP A 148 -9.69 19.88 14.65
CA ASP A 148 -9.97 19.67 16.08
C ASP A 148 -9.74 18.21 16.45
N ASN A 149 -10.15 17.31 15.55
CA ASN A 149 -10.03 15.86 15.75
C ASN A 149 -9.20 15.23 14.65
N VAL A 150 -8.43 14.21 14.98
CA VAL A 150 -7.59 13.46 14.05
C VAL A 150 -7.77 11.96 14.23
N ILE A 151 -7.96 11.26 13.13
CA ILE A 151 -8.02 9.80 13.07
C ILE A 151 -6.99 9.32 12.04
N LEU A 152 -5.99 8.59 12.47
CA LEU A 152 -4.97 8.02 11.62
C LEU A 152 -5.20 6.51 11.50
N LEU A 153 -5.28 5.99 10.27
CA LEU A 153 -5.45 4.56 10.00
C LEU A 153 -4.23 4.06 9.22
N SER A 154 -3.61 2.99 9.68
CA SER A 154 -2.55 2.30 8.93
C SER A 154 -2.32 0.88 9.45
N GLY A 155 -1.99 -0.05 8.56
CA GLY A 155 -1.48 -1.37 8.94
C GLY A 155 0.04 -1.41 9.08
N THR A 156 0.72 -0.42 8.52
CA THR A 156 2.18 -0.33 8.45
C THR A 156 2.66 1.09 8.73
N PRO A 157 2.43 1.64 9.93
CA PRO A 157 2.64 3.07 10.22
C PRO A 157 4.08 3.53 10.00
N THR A 158 5.04 2.63 10.19
CA THR A 158 6.47 2.92 10.05
C THR A 158 7.02 2.57 8.66
N GLY A 159 6.35 1.70 7.91
CA GLY A 159 6.95 1.09 6.72
C GLY A 159 8.32 0.43 7.01
N GLY A 160 8.53 -0.09 8.23
CA GLY A 160 9.81 -0.64 8.71
C GLY A 160 10.84 0.41 9.14
N LYS A 161 10.47 1.72 9.20
CA LYS A 161 11.38 2.83 9.46
C LYS A 161 10.79 3.82 10.47
N TYR A 162 11.25 3.78 11.70
CA TYR A 162 10.67 4.60 12.79
C TYR A 162 10.90 6.11 12.60
N GLU A 163 11.94 6.54 11.90
CA GLU A 163 12.17 7.94 11.56
C GLU A 163 11.01 8.60 10.79
N LYS A 164 10.16 7.78 10.18
CA LYS A 164 9.03 8.23 9.39
C LYS A 164 7.76 8.53 10.21
N LEU A 165 7.75 8.24 11.50
CA LEU A 165 6.60 8.48 12.38
C LEU A 165 6.43 9.93 12.79
N TRP A 166 7.44 10.78 12.66
CA TRP A 166 7.41 12.14 13.18
C TRP A 166 6.18 12.96 12.72
N SER A 167 5.82 12.87 11.45
CA SER A 167 4.62 13.56 10.90
C SER A 167 3.33 13.09 11.60
N GLN A 168 3.22 11.80 11.88
CA GLN A 168 2.07 11.23 12.58
C GLN A 168 2.05 11.66 14.05
N CYS A 169 3.22 11.71 14.71
CA CYS A 169 3.35 12.24 16.08
C CYS A 169 2.80 13.67 16.17
N LYS A 170 3.15 14.53 15.20
CA LYS A 170 2.64 15.93 15.15
C LYS A 170 1.12 15.98 15.05
N LEU A 171 0.51 15.17 14.18
CA LEU A 171 -0.95 15.12 14.06
C LEU A 171 -1.64 14.59 15.32
N LEU A 172 -1.00 13.68 16.03
CA LEU A 172 -1.48 13.17 17.32
C LEU A 172 -1.32 14.18 18.47
N GLY A 173 -0.78 15.37 18.19
CA GLY A 173 -0.57 16.40 19.21
C GLY A 173 0.67 16.17 20.08
N TRP A 174 1.56 15.28 19.70
CA TRP A 174 2.85 15.14 20.36
C TRP A 174 3.83 16.19 19.83
N ASP A 175 3.99 17.26 20.62
CA ASP A 175 4.85 18.38 20.24
C ASP A 175 6.32 18.10 20.50
N ILE A 176 6.89 17.17 19.75
CA ILE A 176 8.32 16.86 19.76
C ILE A 176 9.00 17.46 18.51
N SER A 177 10.13 18.16 18.70
CA SER A 177 10.91 18.61 17.57
C SER A 177 11.52 17.42 16.80
N LYS A 178 11.75 17.59 15.50
CA LYS A 178 12.33 16.51 14.69
C LYS A 178 13.72 16.13 15.18
N GLU A 179 14.54 17.11 15.55
CA GLU A 179 15.90 16.90 16.06
C GLU A 179 15.87 16.08 17.36
N LEU A 180 14.94 16.39 18.27
CA LEU A 180 14.81 15.66 19.52
C LEU A 180 14.27 14.24 19.28
N PHE A 181 13.32 14.08 18.35
CA PHE A 181 12.81 12.77 17.95
C PHE A 181 13.93 11.89 17.41
N TRP A 182 14.76 12.44 16.50
CA TRP A 182 15.91 11.72 15.94
C TRP A 182 16.93 11.37 17.02
N LYS A 183 17.31 12.32 17.87
CA LYS A 183 18.25 12.10 18.96
C LYS A 183 17.80 11.01 19.93
N GLN A 184 16.48 10.89 20.19
CA GLN A 184 15.95 9.92 21.14
C GLN A 184 15.73 8.52 20.56
N TYR A 185 15.40 8.40 19.28
CA TYR A 185 14.90 7.16 18.72
C TYR A 185 15.68 6.60 17.53
N ILE A 186 16.55 7.39 16.88
CA ILE A 186 17.27 6.99 15.68
C ILE A 186 18.76 6.89 15.99
N GLU A 187 19.36 5.79 15.58
CA GLU A 187 20.82 5.60 15.62
C GLU A 187 21.39 5.90 14.25
N THR A 188 22.45 6.70 14.22
CA THR A 188 23.06 7.14 12.97
C THR A 188 24.57 7.15 13.07
N GLU A 189 25.23 6.84 11.97
CA GLU A 189 26.66 6.95 11.80
C GLU A 189 26.98 7.81 10.58
N TRP A 190 28.13 8.51 10.64
CA TRP A 190 28.66 9.20 9.48
C TRP A 190 29.45 8.22 8.63
N VAL A 191 29.06 8.09 7.37
CA VAL A 191 29.69 7.20 6.39
C VAL A 191 30.15 8.04 5.21
N GLU A 192 31.37 7.83 4.77
CA GLU A 192 31.87 8.40 3.53
C GLU A 192 31.37 7.57 2.34
N ASP A 193 30.69 8.22 1.42
CA ASP A 193 30.11 7.61 0.23
C ASP A 193 30.42 8.51 -0.98
N ASP A 194 31.19 8.01 -1.94
CA ASP A 194 31.66 8.74 -3.12
C ASP A 194 32.33 10.09 -2.80
N GLY A 195 33.16 10.16 -1.72
CA GLY A 195 33.86 11.37 -1.28
C GLY A 195 32.98 12.39 -0.51
N PHE A 196 31.74 12.06 -0.19
CA PHE A 196 30.84 12.87 0.61
C PHE A 196 30.48 12.20 1.92
N TRP A 197 30.55 12.94 3.01
CA TRP A 197 30.08 12.46 4.30
C TRP A 197 28.55 12.53 4.37
N ARG A 198 27.93 11.38 4.64
CA ARG A 198 26.48 11.27 4.80
C ARG A 198 26.13 10.60 6.12
N GLN A 199 25.08 11.10 6.74
CA GLN A 199 24.51 10.46 7.93
C GLN A 199 23.67 9.27 7.49
N LYS A 200 24.06 8.06 7.90
CA LYS A 200 23.35 6.81 7.61
C LYS A 200 22.66 6.32 8.88
N ILE A 201 21.42 5.93 8.76
CA ILE A 201 20.67 5.26 9.85
C ILE A 201 21.21 3.84 9.97
N THR A 202 21.68 3.48 11.15
CA THR A 202 22.21 2.16 11.48
C THR A 202 21.29 1.34 12.36
N GLY A 203 20.37 1.99 13.08
CA GLY A 203 19.43 1.31 13.97
C GLY A 203 18.41 2.23 14.61
N TYR A 204 17.71 1.67 15.57
CA TYR A 204 16.71 2.35 16.36
C TYR A 204 16.89 2.03 17.83
N LYS A 205 16.67 3.02 18.69
CA LYS A 205 16.79 2.89 20.13
C LYS A 205 15.50 3.35 20.81
N ASN A 206 15.32 2.92 22.06
CA ASN A 206 14.16 3.29 22.89
C ASN A 206 12.80 3.03 22.22
N VAL A 207 12.68 1.97 21.41
CA VAL A 207 11.46 1.67 20.64
C VAL A 207 10.25 1.45 21.54
N ASP A 208 10.40 0.78 22.67
CA ASP A 208 9.29 0.54 23.60
C ASP A 208 8.80 1.86 24.22
N ARG A 209 9.74 2.76 24.56
CA ARG A 209 9.39 4.12 25.00
C ARG A 209 8.66 4.89 23.90
N LEU A 210 9.07 4.76 22.66
CA LEU A 210 8.39 5.38 21.51
C LEU A 210 6.95 4.89 21.39
N LYS A 211 6.74 3.57 21.43
CA LYS A 211 5.41 2.96 21.39
C LYS A 211 4.54 3.41 22.55
N LYS A 212 5.09 3.44 23.78
CA LYS A 212 4.38 3.93 24.97
C LYS A 212 3.97 5.39 24.80
N LYS A 213 4.87 6.25 24.33
CA LYS A 213 4.56 7.66 24.06
C LYS A 213 3.47 7.84 23.01
N LEU A 214 3.50 7.07 21.94
CA LEU A 214 2.43 7.07 20.93
C LEU A 214 1.09 6.64 21.54
N ALA A 215 1.07 5.62 22.38
CA ALA A 215 -0.16 5.17 23.06
C ALA A 215 -0.71 6.25 24.01
N GLU A 216 0.15 6.97 24.78
CA GLU A 216 -0.24 8.13 25.57
C GLU A 216 -0.93 9.21 24.72
N HIS A 217 -0.48 9.37 23.46
CA HIS A 217 -1.05 10.29 22.47
C HIS A 217 -2.15 9.65 21.59
N GLY A 218 -2.75 8.55 22.01
CA GLY A 218 -3.93 7.97 21.38
C GLY A 218 -3.65 6.95 20.27
N ALA A 219 -2.44 6.43 20.15
CA ALA A 219 -2.17 5.34 19.21
C ALA A 219 -2.50 3.97 19.86
N VAL A 220 -3.23 3.16 19.12
CA VAL A 220 -3.50 1.75 19.42
C VAL A 220 -2.73 0.88 18.44
N PHE A 221 -1.99 -0.08 18.96
CA PHE A 221 -1.27 -1.07 18.16
C PHE A 221 -1.92 -2.42 18.38
N MET A 222 -2.32 -3.09 17.31
CA MET A 222 -2.97 -4.40 17.41
C MET A 222 -2.57 -5.28 16.23
N THR A 223 -1.98 -6.40 16.54
CA THR A 223 -1.68 -7.44 15.54
C THR A 223 -2.87 -8.39 15.39
N THR A 224 -2.84 -9.22 14.36
CA THR A 224 -3.84 -10.28 14.16
C THR A 224 -3.87 -11.25 15.35
N ALA A 225 -2.71 -11.55 15.95
CA ALA A 225 -2.61 -12.38 17.15
C ALA A 225 -3.26 -11.70 18.38
N ASP A 226 -3.02 -10.39 18.58
CA ASP A 226 -3.65 -9.62 19.68
C ASP A 226 -5.18 -9.60 19.53
N ALA A 227 -5.69 -9.64 18.32
CA ALA A 227 -7.13 -9.70 18.03
C ALA A 227 -7.74 -11.12 18.26
N GLY A 228 -6.95 -12.11 18.68
CA GLY A 228 -7.40 -13.47 18.88
C GLY A 228 -7.84 -14.19 17.59
N ILE A 229 -7.32 -13.75 16.44
CA ILE A 229 -7.63 -14.35 15.14
C ILE A 229 -6.52 -15.34 14.78
N ASP A 230 -6.86 -16.61 14.76
CA ASP A 230 -5.98 -17.66 14.28
C ASP A 230 -5.99 -17.68 12.75
N LEU A 231 -4.82 -17.53 12.17
CA LEU A 231 -4.61 -17.68 10.72
C LEU A 231 -3.76 -18.92 10.47
N PRO A 232 -3.93 -19.61 9.32
CA PRO A 232 -3.07 -20.72 8.94
C PRO A 232 -1.60 -20.34 8.97
N GLU A 233 -0.73 -21.28 9.30
CA GLU A 233 0.71 -21.04 9.29
C GLU A 233 1.19 -20.68 7.88
N LYS A 234 1.99 -19.63 7.80
CA LYS A 234 2.55 -19.14 6.55
C LYS A 234 3.89 -19.80 6.26
N THR A 235 3.94 -20.60 5.21
CA THR A 235 5.19 -21.20 4.74
C THR A 235 5.78 -20.42 3.58
N MET A 236 7.05 -20.04 3.68
CA MET A 236 7.78 -19.33 2.61
C MET A 236 8.85 -20.28 2.03
N ILE A 237 8.74 -20.54 0.73
CA ILE A 237 9.66 -21.42 0.01
C ILE A 237 10.53 -20.58 -0.94
N PRO A 238 11.81 -20.33 -0.62
CA PRO A 238 12.68 -19.59 -1.51
C PRO A 238 13.17 -20.47 -2.66
N VAL A 239 12.80 -20.12 -3.89
CA VAL A 239 13.33 -20.75 -5.10
C VAL A 239 14.55 -19.96 -5.55
N ARG A 240 15.74 -20.50 -5.34
CA ARG A 240 17.00 -19.85 -5.69
C ARG A 240 17.41 -20.22 -7.11
N MET A 241 17.77 -19.20 -7.90
CA MET A 241 18.25 -19.37 -9.27
C MET A 241 19.51 -18.54 -9.49
N PRO A 242 20.44 -19.05 -10.31
CA PRO A 242 21.59 -18.25 -10.72
C PRO A 242 21.10 -17.05 -11.56
N PRO A 243 21.70 -15.87 -11.40
CA PRO A 243 21.45 -14.75 -12.30
C PRO A 243 21.95 -15.11 -13.71
N ALA A 244 21.35 -14.49 -14.72
CA ALA A 244 21.82 -14.61 -16.10
C ALA A 244 23.26 -14.07 -16.23
N LYS A 245 24.01 -14.56 -17.23
CA LYS A 245 25.41 -14.11 -17.47
C LYS A 245 25.49 -12.60 -17.71
N GLU A 246 24.47 -12.07 -18.36
CA GLU A 246 24.28 -10.66 -18.68
C GLU A 246 24.24 -9.78 -17.43
N TYR A 247 23.68 -10.28 -16.34
CA TYR A 247 23.66 -9.56 -15.05
C TYR A 247 25.07 -9.23 -14.55
N TRP A 248 25.98 -10.21 -14.55
CA TRP A 248 27.33 -10.00 -14.07
C TRP A 248 28.15 -9.12 -15.01
N LYS A 249 27.94 -9.22 -16.34
CA LYS A 249 28.56 -8.33 -17.32
C LYS A 249 28.10 -6.89 -17.10
N PHE A 250 26.80 -6.66 -17.01
CA PHE A 250 26.23 -5.33 -16.74
C PHE A 250 26.71 -4.75 -15.39
N TRP A 251 26.81 -5.60 -14.37
CA TRP A 251 27.27 -5.13 -13.05
C TRP A 251 28.69 -4.56 -13.08
N ARG A 252 29.58 -5.13 -13.91
CA ARG A 252 30.96 -4.68 -14.11
C ARG A 252 31.06 -3.52 -15.08
N GLU A 253 30.45 -3.64 -16.24
CA GLU A 253 30.65 -2.75 -17.39
C GLU A 253 29.65 -1.60 -17.45
N ARG A 254 28.55 -1.71 -16.73
CA ARG A 254 27.41 -0.76 -16.67
C ARG A 254 26.67 -0.56 -17.99
N VAL A 255 27.06 -1.25 -19.05
CA VAL A 255 26.43 -1.24 -20.36
C VAL A 255 26.31 -2.68 -20.88
N ILE A 256 25.18 -3.01 -21.46
CA ILE A 256 24.97 -4.29 -22.11
C ILE A 256 23.91 -4.16 -23.21
N SER A 257 24.18 -4.79 -24.35
CA SER A 257 23.19 -5.04 -25.39
C SER A 257 22.55 -6.40 -25.17
N ILE A 258 21.22 -6.42 -25.14
CA ILE A 258 20.42 -7.63 -24.98
C ILE A 258 19.70 -7.87 -26.31
N ASN A 259 19.93 -9.04 -26.89
CA ASN A 259 19.10 -9.50 -27.98
C ASN A 259 17.84 -10.15 -27.40
N THR A 260 16.69 -9.56 -27.65
CA THR A 260 15.40 -10.09 -27.18
C THR A 260 15.01 -11.37 -27.89
N ALA A 261 15.59 -11.67 -29.07
CA ALA A 261 15.35 -12.89 -29.81
C ALA A 261 15.90 -14.17 -29.11
N THR A 262 17.03 -14.05 -28.38
CA THR A 262 17.58 -15.20 -27.60
C THR A 262 16.67 -15.65 -26.45
N LEU A 263 15.70 -14.84 -26.08
CA LEU A 263 14.69 -15.21 -25.08
C LEU A 263 13.54 -16.00 -25.70
N GLN A 264 13.39 -15.96 -27.04
CA GLN A 264 12.35 -16.69 -27.79
C GLN A 264 12.67 -18.17 -27.95
N GLU A 265 13.95 -18.57 -27.97
CA GLU A 265 14.36 -19.98 -28.09
C GLU A 265 13.88 -20.87 -26.92
N PHE A 266 13.43 -20.25 -25.82
CA PHE A 266 12.89 -20.95 -24.66
C PHE A 266 11.36 -20.97 -24.61
N GLU A 267 10.68 -20.35 -25.57
CA GLU A 267 9.21 -20.25 -25.61
C GLU A 267 8.64 -21.17 -26.70
N LEU A 268 7.73 -22.02 -26.27
CA LEU A 268 7.18 -23.16 -27.01
C LEU A 268 6.25 -22.79 -28.18
N ASP A 269 5.99 -21.50 -28.45
CA ASP A 269 5.15 -21.07 -29.58
C ASP A 269 5.63 -19.73 -30.16
N SER A 270 6.14 -19.79 -31.37
CA SER A 270 6.62 -18.64 -32.17
C SER A 270 5.52 -17.63 -32.54
N ASP A 271 4.26 -17.98 -32.40
CA ASP A 271 3.13 -17.17 -32.88
C ASP A 271 2.69 -16.09 -31.86
N PHE A 272 3.24 -16.11 -30.65
CA PHE A 272 2.85 -15.19 -29.57
C PHE A 272 3.56 -13.81 -29.63
N TRP A 273 4.71 -13.72 -30.26
CA TRP A 273 5.48 -12.50 -30.36
C TRP A 273 5.18 -11.78 -31.67
N GLY A 274 4.49 -10.64 -31.57
CA GLY A 274 4.32 -9.76 -32.71
C GLY A 274 5.68 -9.39 -33.32
N SER A 275 5.71 -9.09 -34.59
CA SER A 275 6.82 -8.96 -35.56
C SER A 275 7.96 -7.96 -35.26
N ASN A 276 8.25 -7.62 -33.99
CA ASN A 276 9.37 -6.79 -33.54
C ASN A 276 10.51 -7.62 -32.91
N ALA A 277 10.75 -8.81 -33.43
CA ALA A 277 11.64 -9.83 -32.88
C ALA A 277 13.15 -9.49 -32.89
N ASP A 278 13.58 -8.45 -33.59
CA ASP A 278 15.00 -8.14 -33.82
C ASP A 278 15.51 -6.85 -33.15
N ALA A 279 14.82 -6.35 -32.12
CA ALA A 279 15.29 -5.15 -31.44
C ALA A 279 16.38 -5.49 -30.42
N GLU A 280 17.62 -5.22 -30.79
CA GLU A 280 18.74 -5.11 -29.84
C GLU A 280 18.45 -3.94 -28.89
N ARG A 281 18.36 -4.24 -27.60
CA ARG A 281 18.12 -3.22 -26.55
C ARG A 281 19.38 -2.98 -25.77
N GLU A 282 19.89 -1.76 -25.81
CA GLU A 282 21.01 -1.35 -24.99
C GLU A 282 20.54 -0.86 -23.62
N LEU A 283 21.14 -1.39 -22.54
CA LEU A 283 20.87 -0.98 -21.17
C LEU A 283 22.12 -0.25 -20.63
N ILE A 284 21.97 1.02 -20.29
CA ILE A 284 23.05 1.88 -19.80
C ILE A 284 22.77 2.27 -18.33
N GLY A 285 23.58 1.78 -17.41
CA GLY A 285 23.47 2.04 -15.98
C GLY A 285 24.34 3.22 -15.53
N ASP A 286 24.13 4.40 -16.12
CA ASP A 286 24.90 5.64 -15.88
C ASP A 286 24.68 6.23 -14.49
N THR A 287 23.47 6.06 -13.94
CA THR A 287 23.11 6.49 -12.58
C THR A 287 22.90 5.29 -11.64
N SER A 288 22.94 5.53 -10.33
CA SER A 288 22.63 4.50 -9.35
C SER A 288 21.19 3.96 -9.51
N LEU A 289 20.25 4.81 -9.95
CA LEU A 289 18.86 4.44 -10.19
C LEU A 289 18.71 3.53 -11.41
N THR A 290 19.28 3.93 -12.56
CA THR A 290 19.22 3.14 -13.80
C THR A 290 19.96 1.82 -13.64
N ARG A 291 21.11 1.82 -12.94
CA ARG A 291 21.85 0.60 -12.62
C ARG A 291 21.01 -0.39 -11.82
N ARG A 292 20.32 0.06 -10.79
CA ARG A 292 19.43 -0.81 -10.00
C ARG A 292 18.26 -1.32 -10.80
N LEU A 293 17.63 -0.44 -11.59
CA LEU A 293 16.49 -0.79 -12.44
C LEU A 293 16.86 -1.91 -13.42
N TYR A 294 17.94 -1.72 -14.19
CA TYR A 294 18.35 -2.69 -15.20
C TYR A 294 18.92 -3.98 -14.58
N ALA A 295 19.62 -3.89 -13.45
CA ALA A 295 20.01 -5.09 -12.71
C ALA A 295 18.81 -5.95 -12.29
N ARG A 296 17.71 -5.32 -11.85
CA ARG A 296 16.46 -6.02 -11.52
C ARG A 296 15.79 -6.63 -12.75
N GLN A 297 15.78 -5.92 -13.88
CA GLN A 297 15.26 -6.45 -15.14
C GLN A 297 16.08 -7.65 -15.61
N LEU A 298 17.41 -7.58 -15.52
CA LEU A 298 18.30 -8.69 -15.86
C LEU A 298 18.11 -9.93 -14.96
N CYS A 299 17.80 -9.72 -13.70
CA CYS A 299 17.48 -10.81 -12.77
C CYS A 299 16.09 -11.40 -13.00
N GLY A 300 15.11 -10.59 -13.40
CA GLY A 300 13.70 -10.96 -13.58
C GLY A 300 13.36 -11.22 -15.04
N LEU A 301 13.12 -10.14 -15.76
CA LEU A 301 12.59 -10.13 -17.12
C LEU A 301 13.46 -10.90 -18.14
N TYR A 302 14.77 -10.82 -18.02
CA TYR A 302 15.72 -11.41 -18.96
C TYR A 302 16.36 -12.71 -18.45
N ASN A 303 15.82 -13.35 -17.42
CA ASN A 303 16.33 -14.63 -16.92
C ASN A 303 15.38 -15.79 -17.28
N PRO A 304 15.73 -16.62 -18.29
CA PRO A 304 14.87 -17.71 -18.75
C PRO A 304 14.62 -18.76 -17.66
N ASN A 305 15.55 -18.97 -16.73
CA ASN A 305 15.39 -19.94 -15.64
C ASN A 305 14.21 -19.56 -14.73
N ARG A 306 13.88 -18.26 -14.60
CA ARG A 306 12.71 -17.83 -13.83
C ARG A 306 11.39 -18.26 -14.47
N TYR A 307 11.27 -18.13 -15.76
CA TYR A 307 10.06 -18.54 -16.49
C TYR A 307 9.91 -20.06 -16.47
N LYS A 308 11.01 -20.81 -16.57
CA LYS A 308 11.00 -22.26 -16.41
C LYS A 308 10.49 -22.64 -15.01
N ALA A 309 11.06 -22.10 -13.95
CA ALA A 309 10.61 -22.38 -12.59
C ALA A 309 9.16 -21.88 -12.34
N PHE A 310 8.77 -20.75 -12.93
CA PHE A 310 7.39 -20.29 -12.87
C PHE A 310 6.43 -21.29 -13.50
N ARG A 311 6.77 -21.82 -14.69
CA ARG A 311 6.00 -22.87 -15.38
C ARG A 311 5.85 -24.10 -14.48
N GLU A 312 6.94 -24.61 -13.94
CA GLU A 312 6.95 -25.78 -13.06
C GLU A 312 6.06 -25.56 -11.81
N LEU A 313 6.10 -24.38 -11.21
CA LEU A 313 5.22 -24.01 -10.08
C LEU A 313 3.74 -23.97 -10.49
N VAL A 314 3.42 -23.41 -11.64
CA VAL A 314 2.02 -23.36 -12.11
C VAL A 314 1.51 -24.76 -12.45
N GLU A 315 2.33 -25.62 -13.08
CA GLU A 315 2.00 -27.01 -13.39
C GLU A 315 1.82 -27.88 -12.15
N SER A 316 2.48 -27.54 -11.05
CA SER A 316 2.47 -28.35 -9.81
C SER A 316 1.15 -28.27 -9.04
N THR A 317 0.22 -27.41 -9.42
CA THR A 317 -1.02 -27.21 -8.65
C THR A 317 -2.19 -26.75 -9.51
N GLU A 318 -3.38 -27.22 -9.18
CA GLU A 318 -4.64 -26.74 -9.76
C GLU A 318 -5.33 -25.69 -8.87
N ASP A 319 -4.70 -25.26 -7.79
CA ASP A 319 -5.26 -24.23 -6.91
C ASP A 319 -5.21 -22.84 -7.58
N ARG A 320 -6.02 -21.90 -7.05
CA ARG A 320 -5.89 -20.48 -7.38
C ARG A 320 -4.52 -19.97 -7.02
N LEU A 321 -3.86 -19.30 -7.95
CA LEU A 321 -2.56 -18.68 -7.75
C LEU A 321 -2.66 -17.15 -7.83
N ILE A 322 -1.98 -16.48 -6.91
CA ILE A 322 -1.71 -15.05 -6.99
C ILE A 322 -0.25 -14.87 -7.39
N VAL A 323 0.01 -14.07 -8.42
CA VAL A 323 1.37 -13.82 -8.92
C VAL A 323 1.67 -12.35 -8.84
N PHE A 324 2.61 -11.97 -7.98
CA PHE A 324 3.09 -10.59 -7.88
C PHE A 324 4.27 -10.32 -8.81
N TYR A 325 4.23 -9.17 -9.49
CA TYR A 325 5.24 -8.76 -10.45
C TYR A 325 5.51 -7.24 -10.38
N ASN A 326 6.67 -6.80 -10.93
CA ASN A 326 7.03 -5.38 -11.01
C ASN A 326 6.87 -4.82 -12.44
N PHE A 327 7.30 -5.55 -13.47
CA PHE A 327 7.37 -5.06 -14.84
C PHE A 327 6.25 -5.67 -15.69
N THR A 328 5.58 -4.84 -16.49
CA THR A 328 4.48 -5.29 -17.35
C THR A 328 4.93 -6.38 -18.33
N GLU A 329 6.15 -6.28 -18.85
CA GLU A 329 6.73 -7.29 -19.73
C GLU A 329 6.92 -8.66 -19.04
N GLU A 330 7.21 -8.70 -17.71
CA GLU A 330 7.24 -9.95 -16.94
C GLU A 330 5.85 -10.61 -16.95
N MET A 331 4.82 -9.81 -16.71
CA MET A 331 3.44 -10.28 -16.67
C MET A 331 2.98 -10.82 -18.02
N GLU A 332 3.26 -10.11 -19.12
CA GLU A 332 2.83 -10.57 -20.45
C GLU A 332 3.46 -11.93 -20.83
N ARG A 333 4.74 -12.15 -20.51
CA ARG A 333 5.40 -13.45 -20.73
C ARG A 333 4.79 -14.55 -19.86
N MET A 334 4.63 -14.30 -18.55
CA MET A 334 4.00 -15.28 -17.66
C MET A 334 2.56 -15.60 -18.08
N LYS A 335 1.81 -14.59 -18.54
CA LYS A 335 0.46 -14.76 -19.08
C LYS A 335 0.42 -15.67 -20.30
N GLY A 336 1.41 -15.57 -21.21
CA GLY A 336 1.57 -16.50 -22.34
C GLY A 336 1.73 -17.94 -21.87
N ILE A 337 2.63 -18.18 -20.90
CA ILE A 337 2.84 -19.49 -20.30
C ILE A 337 1.54 -20.06 -19.71
N VAL A 338 0.82 -19.26 -18.92
CA VAL A 338 -0.44 -19.69 -18.27
C VAL A 338 -1.54 -19.99 -19.29
N LYS A 339 -1.66 -19.17 -20.35
CA LYS A 339 -2.61 -19.39 -21.43
C LYS A 339 -2.34 -20.68 -22.20
N ALA A 340 -1.07 -21.02 -22.47
CA ALA A 340 -0.68 -22.28 -23.10
C ALA A 340 -1.08 -23.51 -22.26
N MET A 341 -1.28 -23.34 -20.96
CA MET A 341 -1.81 -24.37 -20.04
C MET A 341 -3.35 -24.37 -19.95
N ASN A 342 -4.04 -23.54 -20.73
CA ASN A 342 -5.49 -23.37 -20.68
C ASN A 342 -6.03 -22.97 -19.29
N ARG A 343 -5.23 -22.29 -18.45
CA ARG A 343 -5.69 -21.77 -17.15
C ARG A 343 -6.28 -20.37 -17.29
N PRO A 344 -7.44 -20.11 -16.63
CA PRO A 344 -8.08 -18.79 -16.64
C PRO A 344 -7.18 -17.72 -15.99
N VAL A 345 -7.12 -16.53 -16.60
CA VAL A 345 -6.24 -15.44 -16.16
C VAL A 345 -7.06 -14.25 -15.72
N SER A 346 -6.67 -13.66 -14.60
CA SER A 346 -7.11 -12.35 -14.12
C SER A 346 -5.92 -11.40 -14.01
N ILE A 347 -6.16 -10.09 -14.16
CA ILE A 347 -5.11 -9.07 -14.10
C ILE A 347 -5.57 -7.90 -13.24
N LEU A 348 -4.71 -7.49 -12.30
CA LEU A 348 -4.86 -6.28 -11.52
C LEU A 348 -3.61 -5.43 -11.63
N SER A 349 -3.70 -4.36 -12.40
CA SER A 349 -2.63 -3.38 -12.62
C SER A 349 -3.15 -1.96 -12.49
N GLY A 350 -2.28 -0.95 -12.68
CA GLY A 350 -2.69 0.45 -12.74
C GLY A 350 -3.66 0.76 -13.88
N GLU A 351 -3.64 -0.04 -14.95
CA GLU A 351 -4.42 0.16 -16.17
C GLU A 351 -5.59 -0.82 -16.31
N VAL A 352 -5.42 -2.06 -15.82
CA VAL A 352 -6.38 -3.14 -15.99
C VAL A 352 -6.88 -3.64 -14.63
N LYS A 353 -8.20 -3.69 -14.47
CA LYS A 353 -8.86 -4.28 -13.30
C LYS A 353 -9.84 -5.36 -13.77
N ASP A 354 -9.32 -6.56 -14.03
CA ASP A 354 -10.10 -7.72 -14.41
C ASP A 354 -9.90 -8.85 -13.41
N LEU A 355 -10.93 -9.15 -12.64
CA LEU A 355 -10.97 -10.21 -11.64
C LEU A 355 -11.98 -11.31 -11.99
N GLY A 356 -12.46 -11.36 -13.22
CA GLY A 356 -13.48 -12.33 -13.66
C GLY A 356 -13.01 -13.77 -13.42
N ALA A 357 -11.83 -14.14 -13.93
CA ALA A 357 -11.31 -15.48 -13.74
C ALA A 357 -11.06 -15.82 -12.25
N TYR A 358 -10.56 -14.87 -11.46
CA TYR A 358 -10.38 -15.05 -10.02
C TYR A 358 -11.70 -15.39 -9.32
N ASN A 359 -12.78 -14.72 -9.67
CA ASN A 359 -14.05 -14.87 -8.99
C ASN A 359 -14.76 -16.18 -9.34
N PHE A 360 -14.67 -16.62 -10.59
CA PHE A 360 -15.48 -17.72 -11.13
C PHE A 360 -14.72 -19.04 -11.31
N HIS A 361 -13.38 -19.06 -11.32
CA HIS A 361 -12.60 -20.28 -11.55
C HIS A 361 -11.68 -20.60 -10.37
N SER A 362 -11.74 -21.84 -9.90
CA SER A 362 -10.93 -22.32 -8.76
C SER A 362 -9.45 -22.51 -9.10
N ASN A 363 -9.11 -22.66 -10.37
CA ASN A 363 -7.75 -22.86 -10.88
C ASN A 363 -7.17 -21.63 -11.59
N SER A 364 -7.75 -20.44 -11.37
CA SER A 364 -7.30 -19.22 -12.01
C SER A 364 -5.91 -18.78 -11.54
N VAL A 365 -5.19 -18.09 -12.43
CA VAL A 365 -3.94 -17.40 -12.11
C VAL A 365 -4.18 -15.89 -12.20
N THR A 366 -3.97 -15.19 -11.10
CA THR A 366 -4.20 -13.74 -11.01
C THR A 366 -2.88 -13.00 -10.93
N PHE A 367 -2.58 -12.21 -11.92
CA PHE A 367 -1.40 -11.34 -11.96
C PHE A 367 -1.69 -10.01 -11.27
N ILE A 368 -0.87 -9.65 -10.29
CA ILE A 368 -1.03 -8.43 -9.51
C ILE A 368 0.26 -7.61 -9.55
N GLN A 369 0.16 -6.40 -10.10
CA GLN A 369 1.23 -5.42 -9.98
C GLN A 369 1.26 -4.88 -8.56
N TYR A 370 2.45 -4.84 -7.92
CA TYR A 370 2.55 -4.46 -6.50
C TYR A 370 1.85 -3.16 -6.14
N GLN A 371 2.02 -2.13 -6.95
CA GLN A 371 1.41 -0.82 -6.69
C GLN A 371 -0.11 -0.85 -6.79
N ALA A 372 -0.67 -1.60 -7.74
CA ALA A 372 -2.10 -1.78 -7.90
C ALA A 372 -2.68 -2.73 -6.84
N GLY A 373 -1.96 -3.80 -6.52
CA GLY A 373 -2.35 -4.77 -5.51
C GLY A 373 -2.31 -4.24 -4.08
N ALA A 374 -1.39 -3.30 -3.78
CA ALA A 374 -1.37 -2.61 -2.50
C ALA A 374 -2.65 -1.80 -2.24
N MET A 375 -3.33 -1.40 -3.31
CA MET A 375 -4.46 -0.47 -3.28
C MET A 375 -5.84 -1.09 -2.99
N GLY A 376 -5.94 -2.38 -2.67
CA GLY A 376 -7.20 -3.00 -2.29
C GLY A 376 -7.54 -4.24 -3.12
N GLY A 377 -8.12 -5.19 -2.52
CA GLY A 377 -8.52 -6.48 -3.06
C GLY A 377 -8.38 -7.55 -1.98
N ASN A 378 -9.41 -8.34 -1.85
CA ASN A 378 -9.43 -9.47 -0.96
C ASN A 378 -9.20 -10.71 -1.80
N PHE A 379 -8.07 -11.38 -1.60
CA PHE A 379 -7.71 -12.56 -2.37
C PHE A 379 -7.64 -13.82 -1.52
N GLN A 380 -8.44 -13.88 -0.45
CA GLN A 380 -8.49 -14.99 0.50
C GLN A 380 -9.02 -16.32 -0.07
N LYS A 381 -9.64 -16.29 -1.26
CA LYS A 381 -10.00 -17.53 -1.98
C LYS A 381 -8.78 -18.26 -2.53
N ALA A 382 -7.60 -17.61 -2.59
CA ALA A 382 -6.34 -18.22 -2.97
C ALA A 382 -5.51 -18.49 -1.70
N ASN A 383 -4.77 -19.60 -1.69
CA ASN A 383 -3.89 -19.98 -0.59
C ASN A 383 -2.41 -19.99 -0.98
N LYS A 384 -2.09 -19.65 -2.22
CA LYS A 384 -0.72 -19.66 -2.76
C LYS A 384 -0.39 -18.34 -3.45
N ILE A 385 0.79 -17.80 -3.13
CA ILE A 385 1.37 -16.63 -3.79
C ILE A 385 2.69 -17.02 -4.43
N ILE A 386 2.90 -16.56 -5.66
CA ILE A 386 4.20 -16.58 -6.33
C ILE A 386 4.70 -15.14 -6.40
N TYR A 387 5.84 -14.88 -5.81
CA TYR A 387 6.56 -13.61 -5.95
C TYR A 387 7.56 -13.75 -7.09
N PHE A 388 7.14 -13.41 -8.30
CA PHE A 388 8.00 -13.54 -9.48
C PHE A 388 9.19 -12.57 -9.42
N SER A 389 8.95 -11.34 -9.05
CA SER A 389 9.99 -10.35 -8.74
C SER A 389 9.64 -9.63 -7.44
N LEU A 390 10.63 -9.36 -6.58
CA LEU A 390 10.40 -8.75 -5.28
C LEU A 390 10.27 -7.23 -5.39
N PRO A 391 9.41 -6.59 -4.56
CA PRO A 391 9.30 -5.13 -4.53
C PRO A 391 10.53 -4.53 -3.81
N GLU A 392 10.81 -3.25 -4.06
CA GLU A 392 11.85 -2.51 -3.30
C GLU A 392 11.35 -2.00 -1.95
N SER A 393 10.04 -1.88 -1.79
CA SER A 393 9.41 -1.38 -0.57
C SER A 393 9.03 -2.55 0.34
N TRP A 394 9.54 -2.51 1.57
CA TRP A 394 9.11 -3.45 2.62
C TRP A 394 7.60 -3.34 2.88
N GLU A 395 7.04 -2.15 2.78
CA GLU A 395 5.61 -1.91 2.94
C GLU A 395 4.78 -2.67 1.88
N LEU A 396 5.18 -2.58 0.60
CA LEU A 396 4.52 -3.34 -0.47
C LEU A 396 4.66 -4.85 -0.29
N TRP A 397 5.81 -5.29 0.24
CA TRP A 397 6.04 -6.68 0.59
C TRP A 397 5.07 -7.17 1.67
N GLU A 398 4.99 -6.49 2.81
CA GLU A 398 4.06 -6.81 3.89
C GLU A 398 2.60 -6.75 3.43
N GLN A 399 2.24 -5.71 2.70
CA GLN A 399 0.88 -5.57 2.16
C GLN A 399 0.51 -6.70 1.21
N SER A 400 1.43 -7.14 0.35
CA SER A 400 1.17 -8.23 -0.60
C SER A 400 0.90 -9.57 0.11
N GLN A 401 1.62 -9.88 1.17
CA GLN A 401 1.40 -11.11 1.96
C GLN A 401 0.01 -11.12 2.61
N LYS A 402 -0.41 -9.99 3.18
CA LYS A 402 -1.68 -9.85 3.88
C LYS A 402 -2.90 -9.75 2.94
N ARG A 403 -2.74 -9.92 1.63
CA ARG A 403 -3.85 -9.98 0.67
C ARG A 403 -4.57 -11.31 0.68
N ILE A 404 -3.87 -12.40 0.92
CA ILE A 404 -4.46 -13.72 1.08
C ILE A 404 -4.47 -14.17 2.55
N HIS A 405 -3.41 -13.84 3.31
CA HIS A 405 -3.25 -14.24 4.72
C HIS A 405 -4.01 -13.27 5.64
N ARG A 406 -5.31 -13.51 5.77
CA ARG A 406 -6.26 -12.66 6.49
C ARG A 406 -7.50 -13.45 6.92
N LEU A 407 -8.36 -12.83 7.72
CA LEU A 407 -9.62 -13.44 8.17
C LEU A 407 -10.43 -14.01 6.99
N GLY A 408 -10.85 -15.28 7.12
CA GLY A 408 -11.52 -16.04 6.08
C GLY A 408 -10.57 -16.87 5.19
N GLN A 409 -9.30 -16.96 5.56
CA GLN A 409 -8.34 -17.90 4.98
C GLN A 409 -8.31 -19.18 5.83
N ASP A 410 -8.62 -20.34 5.20
CA ASP A 410 -8.75 -21.63 5.89
C ASP A 410 -7.57 -22.58 5.58
N ARG A 411 -6.62 -22.20 4.70
CA ARG A 411 -5.53 -23.04 4.21
C ARG A 411 -4.20 -22.33 4.19
#